data_75e47acffb8fd0552fd0afc247a34c91
#
_entry.id   75e47acffb8fd0552fd0afc247a34c91
#
_cell.length_a   1.000
_cell.length_b   1.000
_cell.length_c   1.000
_cell.angle_alpha   90.00
_cell.angle_beta   90.00
_cell.angle_gamma   90.00
#
_symmetry.space_group_name_H-M   'P 1'
#
loop_
_entity.id
_entity.type
_entity.pdbx_description
1 polymer ?
#
loop_
_entity_poly.entity_id
_entity_poly.type
_entity_poly.pdbx_seq_one_letter_code
_entity_poly.pdbx_strand_id
1 'polypeptide(L)'
;MTIPGNGTIAAVVLAAGGGSRWTGSGHKLLADLDGRPLAAHALEAAAVAGLDELVVVTGAADLSAVMPRGATVVHNGSWSQGQAGSIRLAVDYALSAGHEAIVLGLADTPGVPAEAWRAVAVAEGSLVVAVFDGLRRPPTKVGRRFWEELPVSGDSGARSLLAARAACVVEVACRGNPADIDTVEDLQLWN
;
A
#
# COMPACT_ATOMS: atom_id res chain seq x y z
N MET A 1 -9.39 32.82 -13.95
CA MET A 1 -10.10 31.92 -13.01
C MET A 1 -9.32 30.62 -13.01
N THR A 2 -8.35 30.52 -12.13
CA THR A 2 -7.43 29.37 -12.04
C THR A 2 -8.20 28.23 -11.35
N ILE A 3 -8.43 27.13 -12.06
CA ILE A 3 -8.92 25.90 -11.48
C ILE A 3 -7.88 25.47 -10.44
N PRO A 4 -8.23 25.22 -9.16
CA PRO A 4 -7.27 24.69 -8.22
C PRO A 4 -6.83 23.34 -8.79
N GLY A 5 -5.54 23.21 -9.13
CA GLY A 5 -4.98 21.96 -9.62
C GLY A 5 -5.23 20.87 -8.57
N ASN A 6 -5.88 19.80 -8.99
CA ASN A 6 -5.83 18.55 -8.22
C ASN A 6 -4.35 18.20 -8.07
N GLY A 7 -3.81 18.36 -6.87
CA GLY A 7 -2.44 17.97 -6.57
C GLY A 7 -2.23 16.49 -6.90
N THR A 8 -0.98 16.13 -7.22
CA THR A 8 -0.62 14.76 -7.60
C THR A 8 -0.83 13.76 -6.45
N ILE A 9 -1.11 12.51 -6.80
CA ILE A 9 -1.36 11.39 -5.86
C ILE A 9 -0.36 10.26 -6.13
N ALA A 10 0.41 9.88 -5.13
CA ALA A 10 1.29 8.71 -5.24
C ALA A 10 0.59 7.42 -4.81
N ALA A 11 0.74 6.35 -5.59
CA ALA A 11 0.52 4.99 -5.12
C ALA A 11 1.71 4.57 -4.26
N VAL A 12 1.46 4.08 -3.05
CA VAL A 12 2.51 3.64 -2.12
C VAL A 12 2.29 2.18 -1.79
N VAL A 13 3.23 1.31 -2.17
CA VAL A 13 3.22 -0.10 -1.80
C VAL A 13 4.21 -0.33 -0.66
N LEU A 14 3.70 -0.77 0.50
CA LEU A 14 4.51 -1.14 1.65
C LEU A 14 5.01 -2.58 1.47
N ALA A 15 6.31 -2.74 1.29
CA ALA A 15 6.99 -4.00 0.99
C ALA A 15 8.22 -4.23 1.89
N ALA A 16 8.28 -3.56 3.05
CA ALA A 16 9.47 -3.57 3.91
C ALA A 16 9.48 -4.70 4.95
N GLY A 17 8.33 -5.29 5.27
CA GLY A 17 8.19 -6.25 6.37
C GLY A 17 9.00 -7.53 6.19
N GLY A 18 9.49 -8.11 7.30
CA GLY A 18 10.34 -9.30 7.31
C GLY A 18 9.60 -10.63 7.17
N GLY A 19 8.24 -10.65 7.13
CA GLY A 19 7.48 -11.90 7.00
C GLY A 19 7.66 -12.86 8.19
N SER A 20 7.53 -12.36 9.42
CA SER A 20 7.85 -13.12 10.66
C SER A 20 7.04 -14.40 10.86
N ARG A 21 5.87 -14.53 10.23
CA ARG A 21 5.01 -15.72 10.26
C ARG A 21 5.32 -16.71 9.12
N TRP A 22 6.16 -16.30 8.18
CA TRP A 22 6.50 -17.14 7.03
C TRP A 22 7.50 -18.22 7.41
N THR A 23 7.14 -19.49 7.20
CA THR A 23 7.97 -20.67 7.47
C THR A 23 8.52 -21.34 6.21
N GLY A 24 8.15 -20.84 5.03
CA GLY A 24 8.65 -21.31 3.75
C GLY A 24 10.10 -20.90 3.47
N SER A 25 10.65 -21.41 2.37
CA SER A 25 12.00 -21.03 1.94
C SER A 25 12.05 -19.57 1.47
N GLY A 26 13.14 -18.88 1.81
CA GLY A 26 13.34 -17.50 1.39
C GLY A 26 12.38 -16.52 2.05
N HIS A 27 12.18 -15.37 1.38
CA HIS A 27 11.31 -14.32 1.89
C HIS A 27 9.89 -14.44 1.31
N LYS A 28 8.85 -14.24 2.14
CA LYS A 28 7.42 -14.29 1.78
C LYS A 28 7.08 -13.59 0.46
N LEU A 29 7.55 -12.35 0.28
CA LEU A 29 7.27 -11.55 -0.90
C LEU A 29 7.88 -12.07 -2.21
N LEU A 30 8.84 -13.01 -2.09
CA LEU A 30 9.49 -13.69 -3.21
C LEU A 30 8.94 -15.12 -3.42
N ALA A 31 8.01 -15.60 -2.58
CA ALA A 31 7.37 -16.90 -2.75
C ALA A 31 6.61 -16.94 -4.08
N ASP A 32 6.63 -18.11 -4.71
CA ASP A 32 5.95 -18.33 -5.99
C ASP A 32 4.43 -18.36 -5.80
N LEU A 33 3.72 -17.51 -6.52
CA LEU A 33 2.28 -17.51 -6.67
C LEU A 33 1.97 -17.47 -8.19
N ASP A 34 1.39 -18.54 -8.72
CA ASP A 34 1.06 -18.66 -10.13
C ASP A 34 2.27 -18.39 -11.08
N GLY A 35 3.45 -18.92 -10.74
CA GLY A 35 4.68 -18.77 -11.54
C GLY A 35 5.38 -17.41 -11.42
N ARG A 36 4.98 -16.56 -10.45
CA ARG A 36 5.54 -15.23 -10.24
C ARG A 36 5.75 -14.94 -8.74
N PRO A 37 6.74 -14.14 -8.35
CA PRO A 37 6.87 -13.71 -6.96
C PRO A 37 5.60 -13.01 -6.44
N LEU A 38 5.19 -13.34 -5.22
CA LEU A 38 4.00 -12.81 -4.55
C LEU A 38 3.89 -11.28 -4.69
N ALA A 39 4.96 -10.54 -4.38
CA ALA A 39 4.95 -9.09 -4.46
C ALA A 39 4.71 -8.55 -5.87
N ALA A 40 5.07 -9.30 -6.92
CA ALA A 40 4.93 -8.85 -8.30
C ALA A 40 3.47 -8.55 -8.67
N HIS A 41 2.52 -9.30 -8.11
CA HIS A 41 1.09 -9.12 -8.35
C HIS A 41 0.60 -7.75 -7.81
N ALA A 42 0.89 -7.45 -6.56
CA ALA A 42 0.48 -6.19 -5.95
C ALA A 42 1.21 -4.97 -6.54
N LEU A 43 2.51 -5.12 -6.85
CA LEU A 43 3.32 -4.06 -7.47
C LEU A 43 2.80 -3.73 -8.88
N GLU A 44 2.46 -4.75 -9.67
CA GLU A 44 1.90 -4.56 -11.01
C GLU A 44 0.52 -3.91 -10.94
N ALA A 45 -0.36 -4.37 -10.04
CA ALA A 45 -1.69 -3.77 -9.87
C ALA A 45 -1.58 -2.28 -9.52
N ALA A 46 -0.68 -1.90 -8.61
CA ALA A 46 -0.44 -0.50 -8.26
C ALA A 46 0.13 0.30 -9.45
N ALA A 47 1.06 -0.28 -10.23
CA ALA A 47 1.64 0.37 -11.41
C ALA A 47 0.60 0.59 -12.51
N VAL A 48 -0.21 -0.44 -12.82
CA VAL A 48 -1.27 -0.39 -13.85
C VAL A 48 -2.42 0.54 -13.42
N ALA A 49 -2.58 0.80 -12.12
CA ALA A 49 -3.56 1.78 -11.63
C ALA A 49 -3.34 3.18 -12.23
N GLY A 50 -2.10 3.51 -12.60
CA GLY A 50 -1.79 4.74 -13.33
C GLY A 50 -2.02 6.02 -12.50
N LEU A 51 -1.71 5.96 -11.19
CA LEU A 51 -1.59 7.17 -10.37
C LEU A 51 -0.36 7.97 -10.82
N ASP A 52 -0.19 9.20 -10.34
CA ASP A 52 0.86 10.09 -10.81
C ASP A 52 2.28 9.53 -10.57
N GLU A 53 2.47 8.76 -9.52
CA GLU A 53 3.74 8.09 -9.20
C GLU A 53 3.49 6.78 -8.46
N LEU A 54 4.36 5.77 -8.68
CA LEU A 54 4.44 4.56 -7.87
C LEU A 54 5.66 4.64 -6.97
N VAL A 55 5.44 4.61 -5.66
CA VAL A 55 6.47 4.56 -4.63
C VAL A 55 6.44 3.19 -3.94
N VAL A 56 7.56 2.50 -3.88
CA VAL A 56 7.66 1.20 -3.20
C VAL A 56 8.60 1.33 -2.01
N VAL A 57 8.07 1.10 -0.81
CA VAL A 57 8.89 1.10 0.41
C VAL A 57 9.41 -0.30 0.66
N THR A 58 10.71 -0.51 0.44
CA THR A 58 11.41 -1.79 0.63
C THR A 58 12.10 -1.87 1.98
N GLY A 59 12.51 -3.08 2.39
CA GLY A 59 13.23 -3.28 3.66
C GLY A 59 13.93 -4.64 3.71
N ALA A 60 13.29 -5.67 4.28
CA ALA A 60 13.92 -6.98 4.54
C ALA A 60 14.27 -7.77 3.27
N ALA A 61 13.51 -7.61 2.19
CA ALA A 61 13.70 -8.36 0.95
C ALA A 61 14.30 -7.48 -0.16
N ASP A 62 15.14 -8.07 -1.00
CA ASP A 62 15.53 -7.49 -2.29
C ASP A 62 14.45 -7.79 -3.33
N LEU A 63 13.71 -6.75 -3.73
CA LEU A 63 12.64 -6.82 -4.72
C LEU A 63 13.06 -6.27 -6.10
N SER A 64 14.35 -6.03 -6.33
CA SER A 64 14.86 -5.41 -7.56
C SER A 64 14.42 -6.13 -8.84
N ALA A 65 14.34 -7.47 -8.79
CA ALA A 65 13.96 -8.30 -9.93
C ALA A 65 12.47 -8.19 -10.32
N VAL A 66 11.61 -7.70 -9.42
CA VAL A 66 10.15 -7.58 -9.62
C VAL A 66 9.67 -6.14 -9.60
N MET A 67 10.61 -5.19 -9.53
CA MET A 67 10.27 -3.77 -9.46
C MET A 67 9.71 -3.27 -10.79
N PRO A 68 8.50 -2.65 -10.81
CA PRO A 68 7.95 -2.05 -12.01
C PRO A 68 8.85 -0.93 -12.54
N ARG A 69 8.92 -0.79 -13.86
CA ARG A 69 9.67 0.31 -14.49
C ARG A 69 9.10 1.67 -14.08
N GLY A 70 9.98 2.58 -13.71
CA GLY A 70 9.60 3.94 -13.29
C GLY A 70 9.11 4.04 -11.84
N ALA A 71 9.09 2.94 -11.08
CA ALA A 71 8.79 3.02 -9.65
C ALA A 71 9.93 3.68 -8.89
N THR A 72 9.58 4.57 -7.98
CA THR A 72 10.50 5.13 -6.99
C THR A 72 10.64 4.17 -5.82
N VAL A 73 11.89 3.84 -5.47
CA VAL A 73 12.18 2.93 -4.34
C VAL A 73 12.67 3.74 -3.15
N VAL A 74 11.97 3.59 -2.02
CA VAL A 74 12.36 4.15 -0.72
C VAL A 74 12.76 2.99 0.20
N HIS A 75 14.01 2.97 0.66
CA HIS A 75 14.48 1.88 1.52
C HIS A 75 14.33 2.21 3.00
N ASN A 76 13.64 1.32 3.73
CA ASN A 76 13.53 1.39 5.19
C ASN A 76 14.54 0.45 5.86
N GLY A 77 15.71 0.96 6.22
CA GLY A 77 16.73 0.20 6.96
C GLY A 77 16.32 -0.20 8.38
N SER A 78 15.27 0.44 8.93
CA SER A 78 14.73 0.16 10.28
C SER A 78 13.39 -0.59 10.23
N TRP A 79 13.14 -1.36 9.18
CA TRP A 79 11.88 -2.05 8.94
C TRP A 79 11.40 -2.92 10.12
N SER A 80 12.31 -3.47 10.92
CA SER A 80 11.98 -4.31 12.08
C SER A 80 11.31 -3.56 13.24
N GLN A 81 11.29 -2.21 13.20
CA GLN A 81 10.64 -1.38 14.22
C GLN A 81 9.13 -1.19 13.97
N GLY A 82 8.57 -1.80 12.93
CA GLY A 82 7.16 -1.78 12.61
C GLY A 82 6.79 -0.99 11.35
N GLN A 83 5.54 -1.16 10.93
CA GLN A 83 5.02 -0.60 9.67
C GLN A 83 5.00 0.94 9.66
N ALA A 84 4.81 1.58 10.82
CA ALA A 84 4.71 3.04 10.92
C ALA A 84 5.96 3.75 10.35
N GLY A 85 7.16 3.20 10.57
CA GLY A 85 8.40 3.73 9.99
C GLY A 85 8.37 3.75 8.46
N SER A 86 7.85 2.70 7.83
CA SER A 86 7.70 2.63 6.38
C SER A 86 6.69 3.65 5.85
N ILE A 87 5.57 3.83 6.55
CA ILE A 87 4.57 4.86 6.20
C ILE A 87 5.17 6.26 6.31
N ARG A 88 5.94 6.53 7.39
CA ARG A 88 6.57 7.83 7.58
C ARG A 88 7.55 8.16 6.45
N LEU A 89 8.41 7.22 6.05
CA LEU A 89 9.33 7.40 4.92
C LEU A 89 8.58 7.68 3.60
N ALA A 90 7.46 6.99 3.36
CA ALA A 90 6.61 7.26 2.20
C ALA A 90 6.00 8.67 2.24
N VAL A 91 5.54 9.12 3.41
CA VAL A 91 5.00 10.47 3.62
C VAL A 91 6.07 11.54 3.41
N ASP A 92 7.25 11.36 3.99
CA ASP A 92 8.38 12.30 3.85
C ASP A 92 8.81 12.43 2.39
N TYR A 93 8.85 11.30 1.67
CA TYR A 93 9.09 11.31 0.23
C TYR A 93 7.97 12.06 -0.51
N ALA A 94 6.70 11.70 -0.30
CA ALA A 94 5.57 12.31 -0.96
C ALA A 94 5.48 13.83 -0.71
N LEU A 95 5.83 14.27 0.50
CA LEU A 95 5.93 15.68 0.85
C LEU A 95 7.01 16.39 0.03
N SER A 96 8.19 15.79 -0.08
CA SER A 96 9.32 16.35 -0.85
C SER A 96 9.05 16.39 -2.36
N ALA A 97 8.30 15.40 -2.88
CA ALA A 97 7.88 15.32 -4.27
C ALA A 97 6.67 16.22 -4.61
N GLY A 98 6.04 16.84 -3.59
CA GLY A 98 4.92 17.76 -3.80
C GLY A 98 3.56 17.08 -4.00
N HIS A 99 3.41 15.82 -3.58
CA HIS A 99 2.12 15.14 -3.62
C HIS A 99 1.15 15.72 -2.58
N GLU A 100 -0.15 15.69 -2.90
CA GLU A 100 -1.23 16.12 -2.02
C GLU A 100 -1.98 14.96 -1.36
N ALA A 101 -1.76 13.75 -1.84
CA ALA A 101 -2.27 12.52 -1.23
C ALA A 101 -1.37 11.34 -1.55
N ILE A 102 -1.46 10.31 -0.70
CA ILE A 102 -0.91 8.98 -0.96
C ILE A 102 -2.06 7.96 -0.92
N VAL A 103 -1.95 6.91 -1.73
CA VAL A 103 -2.80 5.72 -1.66
C VAL A 103 -1.94 4.56 -1.18
N LEU A 104 -2.17 4.11 0.04
CA LEU A 104 -1.41 3.07 0.72
C LEU A 104 -1.97 1.68 0.42
N GLY A 105 -1.13 0.75 0.00
CA GLY A 105 -1.42 -0.66 -0.10
C GLY A 105 -0.26 -1.53 0.34
N LEU A 106 -0.45 -2.85 0.33
CA LEU A 106 0.50 -3.82 0.85
C LEU A 106 0.99 -4.74 -0.27
N ALA A 107 2.26 -5.14 -0.22
CA ALA A 107 2.88 -6.03 -1.22
C ALA A 107 2.44 -7.50 -1.08
N ASP A 108 1.82 -7.87 0.03
CA ASP A 108 1.35 -9.22 0.35
C ASP A 108 -0.16 -9.43 0.12
N THR A 109 -0.83 -8.50 -0.57
CA THR A 109 -2.25 -8.58 -0.94
C THR A 109 -2.40 -8.72 -2.47
N PRO A 110 -2.08 -9.88 -3.06
CA PRO A 110 -1.96 -10.06 -4.52
C PRO A 110 -3.28 -9.91 -5.26
N GLY A 111 -4.42 -10.14 -4.61
CA GLY A 111 -5.74 -10.09 -5.23
C GLY A 111 -6.42 -8.72 -5.20
N VAL A 112 -5.72 -7.67 -4.80
CA VAL A 112 -6.21 -6.28 -4.90
C VAL A 112 -5.97 -5.74 -6.31
N PRO A 113 -7.02 -5.55 -7.13
CA PRO A 113 -6.85 -5.17 -8.53
C PRO A 113 -6.55 -3.67 -8.70
N ALA A 114 -6.00 -3.30 -9.86
CA ALA A 114 -5.70 -1.91 -10.22
C ALA A 114 -6.93 -0.98 -10.13
N GLU A 115 -8.12 -1.51 -10.43
CA GLU A 115 -9.40 -0.79 -10.33
C GLU A 115 -9.68 -0.30 -8.91
N ALA A 116 -9.33 -1.09 -7.89
CA ALA A 116 -9.51 -0.69 -6.49
C ALA A 116 -8.60 0.50 -6.13
N TRP A 117 -7.36 0.50 -6.60
CA TRP A 117 -6.42 1.61 -6.43
C TRP A 117 -6.96 2.89 -7.07
N ARG A 118 -7.43 2.79 -8.35
CA ARG A 118 -8.01 3.93 -9.06
C ARG A 118 -9.26 4.46 -8.38
N ALA A 119 -10.18 3.55 -8.00
CA ALA A 119 -11.43 3.94 -7.37
C ALA A 119 -11.20 4.72 -6.07
N VAL A 120 -10.25 4.27 -5.24
CA VAL A 120 -9.85 4.95 -4.01
C VAL A 120 -9.15 6.29 -4.30
N ALA A 121 -8.29 6.33 -5.32
CA ALA A 121 -7.57 7.55 -5.68
C ALA A 121 -8.51 8.68 -6.14
N VAL A 122 -9.49 8.36 -7.01
CA VAL A 122 -10.38 9.37 -7.60
C VAL A 122 -11.57 9.73 -6.73
N ALA A 123 -11.91 8.93 -5.73
CA ALA A 123 -13.03 9.21 -4.84
C ALA A 123 -12.83 10.55 -4.11
N GLU A 124 -13.93 11.30 -3.95
CA GLU A 124 -13.91 12.54 -3.20
C GLU A 124 -13.59 12.28 -1.72
N GLY A 125 -12.86 13.20 -1.10
CA GLY A 125 -12.44 13.09 0.29
C GLY A 125 -10.93 12.87 0.45
N SER A 126 -10.42 13.20 1.64
CA SER A 126 -9.01 13.08 2.00
C SER A 126 -8.68 11.82 2.81
N LEU A 127 -9.69 11.14 3.31
CA LEU A 127 -9.56 9.80 3.90
C LEU A 127 -10.55 8.90 3.16
N VAL A 128 -10.03 7.98 2.33
CA VAL A 128 -10.84 7.06 1.54
C VAL A 128 -10.30 5.66 1.75
N VAL A 129 -11.17 4.68 1.94
CA VAL A 129 -10.77 3.29 2.12
C VAL A 129 -11.59 2.38 1.22
N ALA A 130 -10.94 1.39 0.61
CA ALA A 130 -11.61 0.32 -0.11
C ALA A 130 -12.42 -0.57 0.86
N VAL A 131 -13.58 -1.01 0.38
CA VAL A 131 -14.44 -1.96 1.09
C VAL A 131 -14.67 -3.16 0.18
N PHE A 132 -14.22 -4.33 0.63
CA PHE A 132 -14.40 -5.61 -0.03
C PHE A 132 -15.34 -6.46 0.84
N ASP A 133 -16.49 -6.87 0.30
CA ASP A 133 -17.49 -7.68 1.01
C ASP A 133 -17.83 -7.14 2.42
N GLY A 134 -17.98 -5.81 2.52
CA GLY A 134 -18.29 -5.12 3.77
C GLY A 134 -17.11 -4.90 4.72
N LEU A 135 -15.90 -5.33 4.36
CA LEU A 135 -14.70 -5.16 5.17
C LEU A 135 -13.80 -4.06 4.62
N ARG A 136 -13.43 -3.09 5.47
CA ARG A 136 -12.42 -2.07 5.15
C ARG A 136 -11.05 -2.71 5.05
N ARG A 137 -10.39 -2.56 3.90
CA ARG A 137 -9.03 -3.05 3.62
C ARG A 137 -8.26 -2.04 2.76
N PRO A 138 -6.92 -2.08 2.71
CA PRO A 138 -6.18 -1.35 1.69
C PRO A 138 -6.65 -1.73 0.27
N PRO A 139 -6.54 -0.78 -0.69
CA PRO A 139 -5.86 0.50 -0.61
C PRO A 139 -6.62 1.58 0.16
N THR A 140 -5.85 2.50 0.75
CA THR A 140 -6.38 3.60 1.56
C THR A 140 -5.75 4.91 1.13
N LYS A 141 -6.56 5.89 0.69
CA LYS A 141 -6.11 7.26 0.42
C LYS A 141 -6.00 8.06 1.70
N VAL A 142 -4.85 8.71 1.87
CA VAL A 142 -4.60 9.65 2.95
C VAL A 142 -4.13 10.97 2.35
N GLY A 143 -4.97 11.98 2.42
CA GLY A 143 -4.65 13.34 1.99
C GLY A 143 -3.64 14.01 2.93
N ARG A 144 -2.85 14.93 2.39
CA ARG A 144 -1.75 15.64 3.07
C ARG A 144 -2.13 16.19 4.43
N ARG A 145 -3.34 16.72 4.58
CA ARG A 145 -3.81 17.28 5.85
C ARG A 145 -3.86 16.30 7.03
N PHE A 146 -3.82 14.98 6.75
CA PHE A 146 -3.85 13.92 7.76
C PHE A 146 -2.50 13.22 7.96
N TRP A 147 -1.44 13.61 7.25
CA TRP A 147 -0.16 12.91 7.31
C TRP A 147 0.51 12.99 8.69
N GLU A 148 0.33 14.10 9.40
CA GLU A 148 0.85 14.27 10.75
C GLU A 148 0.11 13.40 11.78
N GLU A 149 -1.11 12.96 11.47
CA GLU A 149 -1.92 12.10 12.34
C GLU A 149 -1.65 10.61 12.12
N LEU A 150 -0.87 10.25 11.10
CA LEU A 150 -0.46 8.87 10.88
C LEU A 150 0.44 8.40 12.04
N PRO A 151 0.35 7.11 12.43
CA PRO A 151 1.13 6.59 13.55
C PRO A 151 2.63 6.74 13.30
N VAL A 152 3.36 7.10 14.36
CA VAL A 152 4.83 7.24 14.33
C VAL A 152 5.55 5.98 14.78
N SER A 153 4.82 4.98 15.33
CA SER A 153 5.38 3.70 15.80
C SER A 153 4.35 2.58 15.74
N GLY A 154 4.81 1.34 15.72
CA GLY A 154 3.98 0.13 15.73
C GLY A 154 3.46 -0.28 14.35
N ASP A 155 2.50 -1.22 14.35
CA ASP A 155 2.04 -1.92 13.15
C ASP A 155 0.58 -1.61 12.77
N SER A 156 -0.04 -0.61 13.38
CA SER A 156 -1.46 -0.30 13.12
C SER A 156 -1.73 0.28 11.72
N GLY A 157 -0.68 0.74 11.04
CA GLY A 157 -0.80 1.33 9.71
C GLY A 157 -1.74 2.54 9.70
N ALA A 158 -2.46 2.77 8.61
CA ALA A 158 -3.47 3.82 8.52
C ALA A 158 -4.77 3.48 9.30
N ARG A 159 -4.90 2.27 9.86
CA ARG A 159 -6.12 1.78 10.53
C ARG A 159 -6.47 2.60 11.75
N SER A 160 -5.48 3.00 12.54
CA SER A 160 -5.68 3.84 13.72
C SER A 160 -6.22 5.23 13.35
N LEU A 161 -5.70 5.84 12.29
CA LEU A 161 -6.19 7.11 11.76
C LEU A 161 -7.63 7.00 11.28
N LEU A 162 -7.96 5.95 10.50
CA LEU A 162 -9.33 5.71 10.03
C LEU A 162 -10.32 5.56 11.20
N ALA A 163 -9.92 4.90 12.27
CA ALA A 163 -10.74 4.75 13.48
C ALA A 163 -10.92 6.10 14.19
N ALA A 164 -9.84 6.85 14.38
CA ALA A 164 -9.87 8.15 15.05
C ALA A 164 -10.67 9.22 14.28
N ARG A 165 -10.72 9.10 12.96
CA ARG A 165 -11.39 10.05 12.05
C ARG A 165 -12.58 9.42 11.31
N ALA A 166 -13.29 8.49 11.94
CA ALA A 166 -14.34 7.69 11.31
C ALA A 166 -15.40 8.53 10.57
N ALA A 167 -15.77 9.71 11.10
CA ALA A 167 -16.71 10.62 10.47
C ALA A 167 -16.21 11.29 9.18
N CYS A 168 -14.88 11.24 8.93
CA CYS A 168 -14.24 11.82 7.71
C CYS A 168 -13.93 10.75 6.66
N VAL A 169 -14.16 9.48 6.97
CA VAL A 169 -13.81 8.36 6.10
C VAL A 169 -14.88 8.15 5.03
N VAL A 170 -14.44 8.16 3.78
CA VAL A 170 -15.26 7.76 2.63
C VAL A 170 -14.94 6.30 2.31
N GLU A 171 -15.98 5.50 2.16
CA GLU A 171 -15.89 4.10 1.78
C GLU A 171 -16.17 3.92 0.29
N VAL A 172 -15.33 3.12 -0.37
CA VAL A 172 -15.48 2.78 -1.79
C VAL A 172 -15.62 1.27 -1.92
N ALA A 173 -16.78 0.81 -2.38
CA ALA A 173 -16.98 -0.60 -2.67
C ALA A 173 -16.08 -1.05 -3.82
N CYS A 174 -15.26 -2.06 -3.57
CA CYS A 174 -14.30 -2.60 -4.51
C CYS A 174 -14.53 -4.10 -4.72
N ARG A 175 -14.13 -4.59 -5.88
CA ARG A 175 -14.06 -6.02 -6.18
C ARG A 175 -12.63 -6.50 -6.02
N GLY A 176 -12.43 -7.79 -5.79
CA GLY A 176 -11.14 -8.42 -5.63
C GLY A 176 -11.03 -9.16 -4.30
N ASN A 177 -9.90 -9.77 -4.06
CA ASN A 177 -9.60 -10.46 -2.81
C ASN A 177 -8.52 -9.67 -2.02
N PRO A 178 -8.88 -8.99 -0.93
CA PRO A 178 -7.94 -8.20 -0.15
C PRO A 178 -7.19 -9.01 0.91
N ALA A 179 -7.29 -10.34 0.90
CA ALA A 179 -6.59 -11.19 1.85
C ALA A 179 -5.08 -11.06 1.68
N ASP A 180 -4.40 -10.91 2.80
CA ASP A 180 -2.95 -10.97 2.90
C ASP A 180 -2.47 -12.42 2.95
N ILE A 181 -1.33 -12.71 2.34
CA ILE A 181 -0.66 -14.00 2.43
C ILE A 181 0.47 -13.86 3.45
N ASP A 182 0.31 -14.50 4.61
CA ASP A 182 1.26 -14.41 5.71
C ASP A 182 1.99 -15.72 6.00
N THR A 183 1.37 -16.84 5.67
CA THR A 183 1.87 -18.20 5.92
C THR A 183 1.93 -19.03 4.64
N VAL A 184 2.60 -20.17 4.71
CA VAL A 184 2.63 -21.14 3.60
C VAL A 184 1.23 -21.69 3.33
N GLU A 185 0.44 -21.89 4.37
CA GLU A 185 -0.94 -22.34 4.29
C GLU A 185 -1.83 -21.34 3.55
N ASP A 186 -1.66 -20.04 3.85
CA ASP A 186 -2.38 -18.99 3.10
C ASP A 186 -2.03 -19.07 1.61
N LEU A 187 -0.75 -19.20 1.26
CA LEU A 187 -0.31 -19.31 -0.13
C LEU A 187 -0.93 -20.53 -0.85
N GLN A 188 -1.04 -21.66 -0.15
CA GLN A 188 -1.65 -22.87 -0.72
C GLN A 188 -3.14 -22.73 -1.02
N LEU A 189 -3.84 -21.83 -0.32
CA LEU A 189 -5.26 -21.54 -0.59
C LEU A 189 -5.46 -20.64 -1.83
N TRP A 190 -4.38 -20.04 -2.31
CA TRP A 190 -4.41 -19.16 -3.50
C TRP A 190 -4.03 -19.91 -4.80
N ASN A 191 -3.28 -21.02 -4.70
CA ASN A 191 -2.87 -21.89 -5.83
C ASN A 191 -3.95 -23.02 -6.07
#